data_061eb5ddad0a336d89e1fe966006697b
#
_entry.id   061eb5ddad0a336d89e1fe966006697b
#
_cell.length_a   1.000
_cell.length_b   1.000
_cell.length_c   1.000
_cell.angle_alpha   90.00
_cell.angle_beta   90.00
_cell.angle_gamma   90.00
#
_symmetry.space_group_name_H-M   'P 1'
#
loop_
_entity.id
_entity.type
_entity.pdbx_description
1 polymer ?
#
loop_
_entity_poly.entity_id
_entity_poly.type
_entity_poly.pdbx_seq_one_letter_code
_entity_poly.pdbx_strand_id
1 'polypeptide(L)'
;MARWMVLISPVGGSPHGPYRVDALTEFEASHEEAPVVFLNLVNTFDRDVRKPRRRQVFKCSDRTYVLRVEGYMKQFEYRFELAELVADTTVQ
;
A
#
# COMPACT_ATOMS: atom_id res chain seq x y z
N MET A 1 -13.00 -17.45 4.13
CA MET A 1 -12.23 -16.38 3.52
C MET A 1 -11.13 -15.91 4.46
N ALA A 2 -10.01 -15.55 3.93
CA ALA A 2 -8.92 -15.01 4.73
C ALA A 2 -9.11 -13.51 4.96
N ARG A 3 -8.54 -13.01 6.05
CA ARG A 3 -8.48 -11.57 6.32
C ARG A 3 -7.12 -11.04 5.94
N TRP A 4 -7.13 -9.87 5.33
CA TRP A 4 -5.93 -9.24 4.77
C TRP A 4 -5.82 -7.80 5.23
N MET A 5 -4.61 -7.31 5.24
CA MET A 5 -4.32 -5.91 5.52
C MET A 5 -3.37 -5.38 4.47
N VAL A 6 -3.64 -4.19 3.97
CA VAL A 6 -2.70 -3.46 3.12
C VAL A 6 -2.08 -2.34 3.95
N LEU A 7 -0.75 -2.37 4.02
CA LEU A 7 0.01 -1.33 4.70
C LEU A 7 0.56 -0.38 3.64
N ILE A 8 0.37 0.90 3.86
CA ILE A 8 0.83 1.94 2.94
C ILE A 8 1.76 2.86 3.70
N SER A 9 2.98 3.01 3.20
CA SER A 9 3.98 3.85 3.85
C SER A 9 4.73 4.67 2.82
N PRO A 10 5.11 5.93 3.15
CA PRO A 10 5.90 6.75 2.25
C PRO A 10 7.32 6.19 2.12
N VAL A 11 7.88 6.29 0.92
CA VAL A 11 9.25 5.87 0.63
C VAL A 11 10.14 7.11 0.63
N GLY A 12 11.36 6.96 1.12
CA GLY A 12 12.32 8.06 1.16
C GLY A 12 11.92 9.16 2.11
N GLY A 13 11.20 8.79 3.13
CA GLY A 13 10.61 9.73 4.04
C GLY A 13 11.56 10.57 4.84
N SER A 14 11.02 11.14 5.87
CA SER A 14 11.69 12.08 6.76
C SER A 14 13.00 11.53 7.33
N PRO A 15 14.06 12.34 7.38
CA PRO A 15 15.28 11.98 8.09
C PRO A 15 15.05 11.86 9.60
N HIS A 16 13.88 12.20 10.08
CA HIS A 16 13.58 12.24 11.51
C HIS A 16 12.88 10.99 12.01
N GLY A 17 12.63 10.01 11.19
CA GLY A 17 11.82 8.95 11.68
C GLY A 17 12.17 7.56 11.21
N PRO A 18 11.90 6.59 12.04
CA PRO A 18 11.87 5.24 11.61
C PRO A 18 10.75 5.05 10.58
N TYR A 19 10.73 3.91 9.97
CA TYR A 19 9.71 3.46 9.06
C TYR A 19 8.31 3.78 9.62
N ARG A 20 7.50 4.46 8.82
CA ARG A 20 6.18 4.92 9.26
C ARG A 20 5.10 4.34 8.36
N VAL A 21 4.11 3.72 8.98
CA VAL A 21 2.91 3.29 8.27
C VAL A 21 1.95 4.47 8.22
N ASP A 22 1.56 4.87 7.01
CA ASP A 22 0.73 6.05 6.80
C ASP A 22 -0.75 5.71 6.73
N ALA A 23 -1.07 4.51 6.22
CA ALA A 23 -2.46 4.07 6.12
C ALA A 23 -2.55 2.55 6.20
N LEU A 24 -3.71 2.08 6.68
CA LEU A 24 -4.03 0.67 6.78
C LEU A 24 -5.40 0.44 6.18
N THR A 25 -5.56 -0.62 5.42
CA THR A 25 -6.85 -1.04 4.88
C THR A 25 -6.99 -2.54 5.11
N GLU A 26 -8.10 -2.95 5.73
CA GLU A 26 -8.39 -4.36 5.96
C GLU A 26 -9.52 -4.81 5.03
N PHE A 27 -9.46 -6.04 4.59
CA PHE A 27 -10.52 -6.64 3.79
C PHE A 27 -10.50 -8.17 3.92
N GLU A 28 -11.60 -8.78 3.50
CA GLU A 28 -11.74 -10.24 3.43
C GLU A 28 -11.74 -10.66 1.98
N ALA A 29 -10.98 -11.70 1.65
CA ALA A 29 -10.91 -12.25 0.30
C ALA A 29 -10.28 -13.63 0.32
N SER A 30 -10.50 -14.41 -0.74
CA SER A 30 -9.79 -15.65 -0.94
C SER A 30 -8.32 -15.35 -1.30
N HIS A 31 -7.48 -16.37 -1.24
CA HIS A 31 -6.08 -16.23 -1.63
C HIS A 31 -5.92 -15.85 -3.11
N GLU A 32 -6.90 -16.23 -3.93
CA GLU A 32 -6.90 -15.87 -5.35
C GLU A 32 -7.33 -14.42 -5.59
N GLU A 33 -8.29 -13.96 -4.80
CA GLU A 33 -8.85 -12.61 -4.93
C GLU A 33 -7.98 -11.52 -4.31
N ALA A 34 -7.30 -11.83 -3.22
CA ALA A 34 -6.53 -10.83 -2.47
C ALA A 34 -5.50 -10.07 -3.32
N PRO A 35 -4.71 -10.72 -4.18
CA PRO A 35 -3.77 -9.99 -5.05
C PRO A 35 -4.47 -9.04 -6.01
N VAL A 36 -5.67 -9.39 -6.48
CA VAL A 36 -6.44 -8.53 -7.40
C VAL A 36 -6.94 -7.28 -6.67
N VAL A 37 -7.50 -7.46 -5.47
CA VAL A 37 -7.94 -6.34 -4.63
C VAL A 37 -6.76 -5.43 -4.31
N PHE A 38 -5.64 -6.02 -3.95
CA PHE A 38 -4.42 -5.30 -3.62
C PHE A 38 -3.93 -4.44 -4.79
N LEU A 39 -3.80 -5.03 -5.97
CA LEU A 39 -3.34 -4.31 -7.15
C LEU A 39 -4.29 -3.17 -7.51
N ASN A 40 -5.60 -3.40 -7.35
CA ASN A 40 -6.59 -2.36 -7.61
C ASN A 40 -6.43 -1.19 -6.65
N LEU A 41 -6.14 -1.47 -5.37
CA LEU A 41 -5.87 -0.40 -4.39
C LEU A 41 -4.64 0.41 -4.77
N VAL A 42 -3.57 -0.26 -5.22
CA VAL A 42 -2.35 0.43 -5.67
C VAL A 42 -2.67 1.32 -6.87
N ASN A 43 -3.44 0.81 -7.82
CA ASN A 43 -3.74 1.53 -9.06
C ASN A 43 -4.68 2.72 -8.86
N THR A 44 -5.49 2.71 -7.80
CA THR A 44 -6.48 3.76 -7.55
C THR A 44 -6.08 4.72 -6.44
N PHE A 45 -4.94 4.49 -5.80
CA PHE A 45 -4.47 5.35 -4.71
C PHE A 45 -4.09 6.73 -5.26
N ASP A 46 -4.70 7.79 -4.73
CA ASP A 46 -4.50 9.15 -5.23
C ASP A 46 -4.31 10.18 -4.10
N ARG A 47 -4.02 9.71 -2.91
CA ARG A 47 -3.83 10.58 -1.74
C ARG A 47 -2.65 11.54 -1.96
N ASP A 48 -2.81 12.77 -1.50
CA ASP A 48 -1.79 13.81 -1.45
C ASP A 48 -1.32 14.34 -2.82
N VAL A 49 -1.91 13.88 -3.91
CA VAL A 49 -1.50 14.36 -5.23
C VAL A 49 -2.65 15.06 -5.93
N ARG A 50 -2.48 16.37 -6.16
CA ARG A 50 -3.38 17.15 -7.00
C ARG A 50 -2.88 17.07 -8.44
N LYS A 51 -3.76 16.73 -9.37
CA LYS A 51 -3.45 16.66 -10.81
C LYS A 51 -2.22 15.80 -11.10
N PRO A 52 -2.29 14.49 -10.83
CA PRO A 52 -1.16 13.62 -11.11
C PRO A 52 -0.89 13.63 -12.63
N ARG A 53 0.38 13.79 -12.99
CA ARG A 53 0.82 13.78 -14.38
C ARG A 53 1.23 12.40 -14.83
N ARG A 54 1.74 11.59 -13.92
CA ARG A 54 2.28 10.28 -14.24
C ARG A 54 2.18 9.38 -13.02
N ARG A 55 1.79 8.14 -13.25
CA ARG A 55 1.76 7.11 -12.23
C ARG A 55 2.61 5.95 -12.72
N GLN A 56 3.49 5.46 -11.87
CA GLN A 56 4.30 4.28 -12.15
C GLN A 56 4.14 3.31 -11.00
N VAL A 57 3.82 2.06 -11.33
CA VAL A 57 3.66 1.00 -10.35
C VAL A 57 4.80 0.01 -10.55
N PHE A 58 5.61 -0.15 -9.52
CA PHE A 58 6.75 -1.09 -9.54
C PHE A 58 6.41 -2.30 -8.70
N LYS A 59 6.53 -3.47 -9.28
CA LYS A 59 6.30 -4.72 -8.56
C LYS A 59 7.62 -5.19 -7.94
N CYS A 60 7.64 -5.27 -6.61
CA CYS A 60 8.82 -5.79 -5.89
C CYS A 60 8.66 -7.29 -5.64
N SER A 61 7.43 -7.72 -5.33
CA SER A 61 7.08 -9.11 -5.11
C SER A 61 5.57 -9.26 -5.31
N ASP A 62 5.03 -10.45 -5.14
CA ASP A 62 3.58 -10.66 -5.24
C ASP A 62 2.80 -9.90 -4.17
N ARG A 63 3.46 -9.47 -3.11
CA ARG A 63 2.83 -8.80 -1.98
C ARG A 63 3.40 -7.42 -1.69
N THR A 64 4.27 -6.89 -2.55
CA THR A 64 4.89 -5.59 -2.34
C THR A 64 4.98 -4.83 -3.65
N TYR A 65 4.41 -3.63 -3.66
CA TYR A 65 4.49 -2.72 -4.80
C TYR A 65 4.94 -1.35 -4.32
N VAL A 66 5.59 -0.63 -5.21
CA VAL A 66 5.91 0.79 -4.99
C VAL A 66 5.17 1.59 -6.04
N LEU A 67 4.41 2.58 -5.59
CA LEU A 67 3.72 3.52 -6.45
C LEU A 67 4.47 4.85 -6.43
N ARG A 68 4.85 5.32 -7.62
CA ARG A 68 5.41 6.65 -7.80
C ARG A 68 4.38 7.50 -8.52
N VAL A 69 4.05 8.64 -7.95
CA VAL A 69 3.11 9.59 -8.56
C VAL A 69 3.82 10.91 -8.73
N GLU A 70 3.87 11.39 -9.98
CA GLU A 70 4.42 12.70 -10.29
C GLU A 70 3.28 13.71 -10.36
N GLY A 71 3.33 14.74 -9.52
CA GLY A 71 2.43 15.87 -9.56
C GLY A 71 3.08 17.04 -10.28
N TYR A 72 2.46 18.21 -10.16
CA TYR A 72 2.93 19.42 -10.86
C TYR A 72 4.35 19.83 -10.46
N MET A 73 4.66 19.83 -9.16
CA MET A 73 5.98 20.24 -8.66
C MET A 73 6.59 19.23 -7.69
N LYS A 74 5.92 18.14 -7.40
CA LYS A 74 6.36 17.17 -6.43
C LYS A 74 6.18 15.76 -6.95
N GLN A 75 7.06 14.88 -6.47
CA GLN A 75 6.98 13.46 -6.72
C GLN A 75 6.75 12.77 -5.39
N PHE A 76 5.82 11.84 -5.36
CA PHE A 76 5.50 11.06 -4.18
C PHE A 76 5.74 9.59 -4.47
N GLU A 77 6.26 8.88 -3.48
CA GLU A 77 6.46 7.45 -3.57
C GLU A 77 5.88 6.78 -2.33
N TYR A 78 5.12 5.71 -2.56
CA TYR A 78 4.49 4.94 -1.49
C TYR A 78 4.77 3.47 -1.68
N ARG A 79 5.03 2.79 -0.57
CA ARG A 79 5.20 1.35 -0.55
C ARG A 79 3.91 0.72 -0.04
N PHE A 80 3.42 -0.28 -0.78
CA PHE A 80 2.23 -1.04 -0.44
C PHE A 80 2.64 -2.46 -0.12
N GLU A 81 2.20 -2.97 1.03
CA GLU A 81 2.45 -4.34 1.44
C GLU A 81 1.14 -5.03 1.75
N LEU A 82 0.97 -6.24 1.21
CA LEU A 82 -0.20 -7.09 1.48
C LEU A 82 0.18 -8.10 2.54
N ALA A 83 -0.54 -8.10 3.65
CA ALA A 83 -0.32 -9.02 4.76
C ALA A 83 -1.58 -9.83 5.04
N GLU A 84 -1.39 -11.10 5.33
CA GLU A 84 -2.48 -12.00 5.70
C GLU A 84 -2.54 -12.15 7.21
N LEU A 85 -3.75 -12.11 7.76
CA LEU A 85 -3.95 -12.41 9.18
C LEU A 85 -3.69 -13.90 9.41
N VAL A 86 -2.67 -14.22 10.18
CA VAL A 86 -2.27 -15.61 10.44
C VAL A 86 -2.57 -16.06 11.86
N ALA A 87 -2.85 -15.13 12.76
CA ALA A 87 -3.21 -15.47 14.14
C ALA A 87 -4.05 -14.35 14.73
N ASP A 88 -5.08 -14.76 15.48
CA ASP A 88 -5.97 -13.83 16.14
C ASP A 88 -6.27 -14.45 17.53
N THR A 89 -5.69 -13.88 18.57
CA THR A 89 -5.79 -14.40 19.92
C THR A 89 -6.42 -13.34 20.83
N THR A 90 -7.53 -13.71 21.44
CA THR A 90 -8.15 -12.83 22.45
C THR A 90 -7.50 -13.09 23.79
N VAL A 91 -6.96 -12.04 24.38
CA VAL A 91 -6.35 -12.09 25.72
C VAL A 91 -7.31 -11.46 26.71
N GLN A 92 -7.59 -12.20 27.80
CA GLN A 92 -8.47 -11.72 28.86
C GLN A 92 -7.65 -11.32 30.09
#